data_7fb3bb6bdc1bfcbd0cd2e7bb2877868e
#
_entry.id   7fb3bb6bdc1bfcbd0cd2e7bb2877868e
#
_cell.length_a   1.000
_cell.length_b   1.000
_cell.length_c   1.000
_cell.angle_alpha   90.00
_cell.angle_beta   90.00
_cell.angle_gamma   90.00
#
_symmetry.space_group_name_H-M   'P 1'
#
loop_
_entity.id
_entity.type
_entity.pdbx_description
1 polymer ?
#
loop_
_entity_poly.entity_id
_entity_poly.type
_entity_poly.pdbx_seq_one_letter_code
_entity_poly.pdbx_strand_id
1 'polypeptide(L)'
;MNRTIMKLLSFAAVLLVTSLQAAEPPAGFKAIFNGKDLMGWYGLNPHSVVKLEGEKKEAALKKMRDEFATNWKAENGELVNDGHGPYATTEQEFGDIEFLIEYKTVPKADSGIYMRGVPQIQIWDKSQIFDPKKPTRRPHLGSGGLFNNTPDTPGRDPSVIADKDFGEWNSFRIRQIGARTWVWLNDKLVVDGAPMENFYDKTKPFPAKGPIMLQTHGGEIRWRNLFVREIGAEEGAKILAEPAKK
;
A
#
# COMPACT_ATOMS: atom_id res chain seq x y z
N MET A 1 43.04 44.38 -45.03
CA MET A 1 42.99 43.00 -44.54
C MET A 1 42.43 43.00 -43.10
N ASN A 2 41.12 42.91 -42.98
CA ASN A 2 40.46 42.83 -41.63
C ASN A 2 40.23 41.40 -41.26
N ARG A 3 40.85 40.93 -40.15
CA ARG A 3 40.61 39.64 -39.57
C ARG A 3 39.53 39.79 -38.48
N THR A 4 38.33 39.29 -38.76
CA THR A 4 37.24 39.19 -37.78
C THR A 4 37.49 37.97 -36.88
N ILE A 5 37.73 38.20 -35.62
CA ILE A 5 37.87 37.13 -34.60
C ILE A 5 36.47 36.76 -34.10
N MET A 6 36.01 35.59 -34.47
CA MET A 6 34.75 35.00 -34.00
C MET A 6 34.99 34.35 -32.62
N LYS A 7 34.47 34.96 -31.55
CA LYS A 7 34.48 34.37 -30.21
C LYS A 7 33.38 33.30 -30.10
N LEU A 8 33.77 32.03 -30.02
CA LEU A 8 32.87 30.97 -29.63
C LEU A 8 32.55 31.09 -28.12
N LEU A 9 31.31 31.38 -27.80
CA LEU A 9 30.75 31.25 -26.44
C LEU A 9 30.31 29.82 -26.25
N SER A 10 31.07 29.06 -25.48
CA SER A 10 30.65 27.73 -25.02
C SER A 10 29.64 27.88 -23.89
N PHE A 11 28.38 27.55 -24.16
CA PHE A 11 27.34 27.40 -23.13
C PHE A 11 27.52 26.04 -22.48
N ALA A 12 28.01 26.01 -21.24
CA ALA A 12 27.99 24.84 -20.40
C ALA A 12 26.58 24.69 -19.82
N ALA A 13 25.82 23.73 -20.33
CA ALA A 13 24.53 23.33 -19.71
C ALA A 13 24.82 22.60 -18.42
N VAL A 14 24.59 23.21 -17.27
CA VAL A 14 24.59 22.57 -15.97
C VAL A 14 23.28 21.78 -15.86
N LEU A 15 23.33 20.47 -16.06
CA LEU A 15 22.27 19.56 -15.73
C LEU A 15 22.12 19.53 -14.20
N LEU A 16 21.15 20.27 -13.66
CA LEU A 16 20.71 20.06 -12.27
C LEU A 16 20.05 18.67 -12.20
N VAL A 17 20.79 17.70 -11.72
CA VAL A 17 20.22 16.41 -11.27
C VAL A 17 19.55 16.71 -9.93
N THR A 18 18.25 17.04 -9.95
CA THR A 18 17.43 17.04 -8.74
C THR A 18 17.25 15.60 -8.32
N SER A 19 18.01 15.15 -7.33
CA SER A 19 17.70 13.89 -6.65
C SER A 19 16.28 14.03 -6.08
N LEU A 20 15.35 13.18 -6.53
CA LEU A 20 14.05 13.03 -5.85
C LEU A 20 14.35 12.47 -4.46
N GLN A 21 14.43 13.34 -3.49
CA GLN A 21 14.56 12.96 -2.09
C GLN A 21 13.18 12.51 -1.61
N ALA A 22 13.13 11.41 -0.83
CA ALA A 22 11.89 11.01 -0.17
C ALA A 22 11.32 12.19 0.63
N ALA A 23 10.00 12.37 0.58
CA ALA A 23 9.36 13.45 1.31
C ALA A 23 9.56 13.26 2.83
N GLU A 24 9.67 14.37 3.54
CA GLU A 24 9.72 14.35 5.00
C GLU A 24 8.36 13.91 5.57
N PRO A 25 8.35 13.04 6.60
CA PRO A 25 7.12 12.64 7.25
C PRO A 25 6.38 13.85 7.85
N PRO A 26 5.05 13.91 7.77
CA PRO A 26 4.27 14.91 8.49
C PRO A 26 4.50 14.83 10.01
N ALA A 27 4.21 15.91 10.73
CA ALA A 27 4.35 15.98 12.17
C ALA A 27 3.64 14.79 12.86
N GLY A 28 4.34 14.09 13.75
CA GLY A 28 3.86 12.91 14.46
C GLY A 28 3.94 11.58 13.68
N PHE A 29 4.29 11.61 12.41
CA PHE A 29 4.51 10.41 11.60
C PHE A 29 5.99 10.04 11.54
N LYS A 30 6.25 8.76 11.26
CA LYS A 30 7.58 8.19 11.01
C LYS A 30 7.58 7.50 9.65
N ALA A 31 8.65 7.66 8.88
CA ALA A 31 8.84 6.90 7.65
C ALA A 31 9.15 5.43 7.99
N ILE A 32 8.47 4.50 7.30
CA ILE A 32 8.74 3.05 7.39
C ILE A 32 9.43 2.52 6.14
N PHE A 33 9.72 3.37 5.19
CA PHE A 33 10.59 3.14 4.05
C PHE A 33 11.56 4.30 3.94
N ASN A 34 12.86 4.00 3.83
CA ASN A 34 13.93 5.00 3.85
C ASN A 34 14.21 5.63 2.48
N GLY A 35 13.53 5.19 1.40
CA GLY A 35 13.71 5.67 0.04
C GLY A 35 15.02 5.23 -0.64
N LYS A 36 15.84 4.41 -0.01
CA LYS A 36 17.21 4.07 -0.47
C LYS A 36 17.41 2.58 -0.72
N ASP A 37 16.87 1.74 0.14
CA ASP A 37 17.04 0.29 0.11
C ASP A 37 15.84 -0.42 0.73
N LEU A 38 15.88 -1.74 0.77
CA LEU A 38 14.80 -2.60 1.31
C LEU A 38 14.92 -2.87 2.82
N MET A 39 15.73 -2.11 3.55
CA MET A 39 15.91 -2.28 5.00
C MET A 39 14.57 -2.12 5.72
N GLY A 40 14.27 -3.03 6.66
CA GLY A 40 13.00 -3.06 7.39
C GLY A 40 11.86 -3.76 6.65
N TRP A 41 12.15 -4.34 5.47
CA TRP A 41 11.19 -5.07 4.64
C TRP A 41 11.72 -6.45 4.25
N TYR A 42 10.81 -7.42 4.12
CA TYR A 42 11.10 -8.77 3.65
C TYR A 42 9.97 -9.33 2.81
N GLY A 43 10.26 -10.41 2.09
CA GLY A 43 9.27 -11.09 1.25
C GLY A 43 8.44 -12.09 2.04
N LEU A 44 7.09 -11.96 1.97
CA LEU A 44 6.15 -12.94 2.50
C LEU A 44 4.84 -12.89 1.73
N ASN A 45 4.39 -14.04 1.22
CA ASN A 45 3.00 -14.20 0.76
C ASN A 45 2.24 -15.03 1.81
N PRO A 46 1.36 -14.41 2.61
CA PRO A 46 0.68 -15.12 3.68
C PRO A 46 -0.24 -16.24 3.18
N HIS A 47 -0.83 -16.10 1.99
CA HIS A 47 -1.66 -17.15 1.38
C HIS A 47 -0.89 -18.43 1.07
N SER A 48 0.40 -18.28 0.74
CA SER A 48 1.25 -19.44 0.41
C SER A 48 1.68 -20.24 1.65
N VAL A 49 1.61 -19.66 2.85
CA VAL A 49 2.15 -20.29 4.07
C VAL A 49 1.11 -20.59 5.13
N VAL A 50 -0.11 -20.04 5.03
CA VAL A 50 -1.15 -20.17 6.07
C VAL A 50 -1.54 -21.62 6.38
N LYS A 51 -1.38 -22.52 5.39
CA LYS A 51 -1.69 -23.95 5.52
C LYS A 51 -0.45 -24.84 5.68
N LEU A 52 0.74 -24.24 5.74
CA LEU A 52 1.99 -24.98 5.90
C LEU A 52 2.42 -25.01 7.36
N GLU A 53 3.07 -26.11 7.74
CA GLU A 53 3.60 -26.33 9.09
C GLU A 53 5.03 -26.89 9.03
N GLY A 54 5.77 -26.80 10.14
CA GLY A 54 7.09 -27.35 10.32
C GLY A 54 8.08 -26.93 9.21
N GLU A 55 8.95 -27.86 8.81
CA GLU A 55 10.03 -27.62 7.83
C GLU A 55 9.54 -27.07 6.48
N LYS A 56 8.36 -27.48 6.01
CA LYS A 56 7.77 -26.98 4.77
C LYS A 56 7.45 -25.50 4.87
N LYS A 57 6.95 -25.04 6.01
CA LYS A 57 6.68 -23.64 6.25
C LYS A 57 7.98 -22.84 6.31
N GLU A 58 8.98 -23.32 7.05
CA GLU A 58 10.28 -22.67 7.17
C GLU A 58 10.98 -22.53 5.82
N ALA A 59 10.97 -23.60 5.02
CA ALA A 59 11.54 -23.59 3.67
C ALA A 59 10.84 -22.57 2.75
N ALA A 60 9.49 -22.50 2.81
CA ALA A 60 8.73 -21.54 2.03
C ALA A 60 9.00 -20.08 2.47
N LEU A 61 9.08 -19.83 3.77
CA LEU A 61 9.42 -18.51 4.32
C LEU A 61 10.84 -18.09 3.89
N LYS A 62 11.81 -19.00 4.02
CA LYS A 62 13.19 -18.73 3.57
C LYS A 62 13.24 -18.39 2.09
N LYS A 63 12.59 -19.21 1.25
CA LYS A 63 12.54 -18.97 -0.19
C LYS A 63 12.01 -17.57 -0.53
N MET A 64 10.89 -17.18 0.07
CA MET A 64 10.29 -15.86 -0.18
C MET A 64 11.18 -14.69 0.29
N ARG A 65 11.93 -14.87 1.37
CA ARG A 65 12.92 -13.88 1.82
C ARG A 65 14.07 -13.75 0.83
N ASP A 66 14.59 -14.89 0.34
CA ASP A 66 15.69 -14.93 -0.62
C ASP A 66 15.30 -14.31 -1.98
N GLU A 67 14.03 -14.49 -2.41
CA GLU A 67 13.50 -13.98 -3.68
C GLU A 67 13.07 -12.49 -3.61
N PHE A 68 12.95 -11.92 -2.42
CA PHE A 68 12.37 -10.58 -2.25
C PHE A 68 13.06 -9.50 -3.09
N ALA A 69 14.38 -9.39 -3.00
CA ALA A 69 15.16 -8.40 -3.73
C ALA A 69 15.26 -8.67 -5.25
N THR A 70 14.74 -9.80 -5.73
CA THR A 70 14.65 -10.08 -7.18
C THR A 70 13.49 -9.29 -7.82
N ASN A 71 12.39 -9.11 -7.09
CA ASN A 71 11.16 -8.52 -7.60
C ASN A 71 10.84 -7.15 -6.99
N TRP A 72 11.52 -6.80 -5.89
CA TRP A 72 11.37 -5.53 -5.23
C TRP A 72 12.69 -4.76 -5.22
N LYS A 73 12.62 -3.46 -5.43
CA LYS A 73 13.77 -2.56 -5.36
C LYS A 73 13.39 -1.20 -4.81
N ALA A 74 14.37 -0.50 -4.26
CA ALA A 74 14.29 0.93 -4.03
C ALA A 74 14.87 1.66 -5.25
N GLU A 75 14.12 2.59 -5.82
CA GLU A 75 14.51 3.34 -7.01
C GLU A 75 13.97 4.77 -6.94
N ASN A 76 14.83 5.77 -6.94
CA ASN A 76 14.46 7.19 -6.92
C ASN A 76 13.52 7.60 -5.78
N GLY A 77 13.71 7.03 -4.58
CA GLY A 77 12.83 7.28 -3.43
C GLY A 77 11.53 6.48 -3.43
N GLU A 78 11.33 5.61 -4.40
CA GLU A 78 10.15 4.75 -4.57
C GLU A 78 10.50 3.30 -4.21
N LEU A 79 9.56 2.59 -3.58
CA LEU A 79 9.59 1.14 -3.41
C LEU A 79 8.83 0.53 -4.60
N VAL A 80 9.50 -0.24 -5.44
CA VAL A 80 8.99 -0.70 -6.73
C VAL A 80 8.90 -2.20 -6.77
N ASN A 81 7.74 -2.72 -7.20
CA ASN A 81 7.53 -4.12 -7.52
C ASN A 81 7.26 -4.29 -9.02
N ASP A 82 7.86 -5.30 -9.62
CA ASP A 82 7.72 -5.63 -11.06
C ASP A 82 6.42 -6.41 -11.40
N GLY A 83 5.56 -6.63 -10.43
CA GLY A 83 4.32 -7.41 -10.56
C GLY A 83 4.46 -8.89 -10.18
N HIS A 84 5.64 -9.32 -9.71
CA HIS A 84 5.95 -10.71 -9.38
C HIS A 84 6.49 -10.87 -7.97
N GLY A 85 6.66 -12.11 -7.54
CA GLY A 85 7.32 -12.47 -6.29
C GLY A 85 6.46 -12.35 -5.04
N PRO A 86 7.08 -12.39 -3.85
CA PRO A 86 6.39 -12.26 -2.58
C PRO A 86 5.95 -10.81 -2.32
N TYR A 87 5.03 -10.61 -1.36
CA TYR A 87 4.60 -9.29 -0.92
C TYR A 87 5.71 -8.62 -0.10
N ALA A 88 5.86 -7.30 -0.23
CA ALA A 88 6.71 -6.56 0.70
C ALA A 88 6.03 -6.48 2.07
N THR A 89 6.71 -6.97 3.08
CA THR A 89 6.20 -7.09 4.44
C THR A 89 7.13 -6.35 5.40
N THR A 90 6.59 -5.52 6.28
CA THR A 90 7.40 -4.83 7.29
C THR A 90 7.91 -5.80 8.35
N GLU A 91 9.17 -5.63 8.77
CA GLU A 91 9.71 -6.35 9.95
C GLU A 91 9.04 -5.86 11.24
N GLN A 92 8.71 -4.56 11.29
CA GLN A 92 7.97 -3.97 12.40
C GLN A 92 6.49 -4.35 12.34
N GLU A 93 5.92 -4.67 13.49
CA GLU A 93 4.47 -4.87 13.67
C GLU A 93 3.81 -3.63 14.24
N PHE A 94 2.58 -3.37 13.83
CA PHE A 94 1.79 -2.21 14.20
C PHE A 94 0.46 -2.63 14.84
N GLY A 95 0.01 -1.84 15.82
CA GLY A 95 -1.32 -1.92 16.42
C GLY A 95 -2.27 -0.91 15.80
N ASP A 96 -2.85 -0.04 16.66
CA ASP A 96 -3.70 1.06 16.21
C ASP A 96 -2.85 2.16 15.60
N ILE A 97 -3.13 2.49 14.33
CA ILE A 97 -2.30 3.41 13.54
C ILE A 97 -3.11 4.28 12.61
N GLU A 98 -2.48 5.37 12.21
CA GLU A 98 -2.77 6.10 10.98
C GLU A 98 -1.60 5.88 10.01
N PHE A 99 -1.91 5.47 8.78
CA PHE A 99 -0.95 5.13 7.74
C PHE A 99 -1.20 5.97 6.50
N LEU A 100 -0.16 6.66 6.04
CA LEU A 100 -0.15 7.41 4.78
C LEU A 100 0.74 6.67 3.80
N ILE A 101 0.27 6.53 2.57
CA ILE A 101 1.01 5.89 1.49
C ILE A 101 0.52 6.40 0.15
N GLU A 102 1.43 6.59 -0.78
CA GLU A 102 1.09 6.87 -2.17
C GLU A 102 1.45 5.68 -3.05
N TYR A 103 0.61 5.42 -4.04
CA TYR A 103 0.87 4.39 -5.04
C TYR A 103 0.60 4.90 -6.45
N LYS A 104 1.30 4.28 -7.40
CA LYS A 104 1.12 4.49 -8.83
C LYS A 104 1.20 3.13 -9.52
N THR A 105 0.28 2.89 -10.45
CA THR A 105 0.16 1.59 -11.09
C THR A 105 -0.12 1.71 -12.58
N VAL A 106 -0.13 0.57 -13.26
CA VAL A 106 -0.34 0.41 -14.71
C VAL A 106 -1.69 -0.27 -14.98
N PRO A 107 -2.21 -0.21 -16.22
CA PRO A 107 -3.41 -0.95 -16.60
C PRO A 107 -3.33 -2.44 -16.25
N LYS A 108 -4.44 -3.02 -15.79
CA LYS A 108 -4.59 -4.40 -15.33
C LYS A 108 -3.85 -4.76 -14.05
N ALA A 109 -3.18 -3.81 -13.39
CA ALA A 109 -2.61 -4.08 -12.09
C ALA A 109 -3.70 -4.38 -11.07
N ASP A 110 -3.40 -5.32 -10.19
CA ASP A 110 -4.19 -5.72 -9.04
C ASP A 110 -3.24 -5.74 -7.85
N SER A 111 -3.62 -5.12 -6.76
CA SER A 111 -2.78 -5.03 -5.56
C SER A 111 -3.64 -4.75 -4.32
N GLY A 112 -2.99 -4.53 -3.19
CA GLY A 112 -3.68 -4.15 -1.96
C GLY A 112 -2.72 -3.94 -0.81
N ILE A 113 -3.24 -3.34 0.23
CA ILE A 113 -2.52 -3.07 1.48
C ILE A 113 -3.13 -3.96 2.56
N TYR A 114 -2.30 -4.81 3.18
CA TYR A 114 -2.70 -5.66 4.30
C TYR A 114 -2.37 -4.94 5.60
N MET A 115 -3.34 -4.89 6.47
CA MET A 115 -3.18 -4.33 7.80
C MET A 115 -3.03 -5.47 8.80
N ARG A 116 -1.96 -5.42 9.62
CA ARG A 116 -1.64 -6.47 10.61
C ARG A 116 -1.57 -7.88 10.01
N GLY A 117 -1.07 -7.98 8.77
CA GLY A 117 -0.96 -9.24 8.03
C GLY A 117 -2.28 -9.78 7.47
N VAL A 118 -3.40 -9.07 7.64
CA VAL A 118 -4.73 -9.49 7.17
C VAL A 118 -5.11 -8.72 5.91
N PRO A 119 -5.61 -9.40 4.85
CA PRO A 119 -6.07 -8.78 3.61
C PRO A 119 -7.39 -8.04 3.79
N GLN A 120 -7.70 -7.05 3.04
CA GLN A 120 -6.86 -6.03 2.42
C GLN A 120 -7.68 -4.79 2.13
N ILE A 121 -7.02 -3.64 2.09
CA ILE A 121 -7.53 -2.46 1.39
C ILE A 121 -7.15 -2.65 -0.09
N GLN A 122 -8.14 -2.84 -0.94
CA GLN A 122 -7.95 -3.27 -2.32
C GLN A 122 -7.50 -2.14 -3.24
N ILE A 123 -6.65 -2.46 -4.22
CA ILE A 123 -6.29 -1.60 -5.34
C ILE A 123 -6.70 -2.31 -6.63
N TRP A 124 -7.54 -1.64 -7.43
CA TRP A 124 -8.09 -2.15 -8.67
C TRP A 124 -7.66 -1.32 -9.90
N ASP A 125 -7.69 -1.97 -11.04
CA ASP A 125 -7.91 -1.28 -12.31
C ASP A 125 -9.42 -1.02 -12.48
N LYS A 126 -9.85 0.23 -12.20
CA LYS A 126 -11.25 0.66 -12.27
C LYS A 126 -11.86 0.58 -13.68
N SER A 127 -11.03 0.44 -14.73
CA SER A 127 -11.49 0.31 -16.12
C SER A 127 -11.96 -1.12 -16.44
N GLN A 128 -11.70 -2.09 -15.58
CA GLN A 128 -12.22 -3.45 -15.75
C GLN A 128 -13.73 -3.49 -15.56
N ILE A 129 -14.41 -4.08 -16.53
CA ILE A 129 -15.86 -4.26 -16.47
C ILE A 129 -16.24 -5.35 -15.45
N PHE A 130 -17.48 -5.27 -14.96
CA PHE A 130 -18.04 -6.30 -14.11
C PHE A 130 -18.13 -7.64 -14.84
N ASP A 131 -17.59 -8.70 -14.22
CA ASP A 131 -17.70 -10.07 -14.70
C ASP A 131 -18.77 -10.83 -13.89
N PRO A 132 -19.93 -11.18 -14.49
CA PRO A 132 -20.99 -11.90 -13.78
C PRO A 132 -20.58 -13.32 -13.33
N LYS A 133 -19.50 -13.87 -13.88
CA LYS A 133 -18.92 -15.15 -13.41
C LYS A 133 -18.09 -15.00 -12.12
N LYS A 134 -17.77 -13.77 -11.76
CA LYS A 134 -17.01 -13.42 -10.55
C LYS A 134 -17.72 -12.31 -9.78
N PRO A 135 -18.95 -12.52 -9.30
CA PRO A 135 -19.83 -11.45 -8.81
C PRO A 135 -19.30 -10.73 -7.56
N THR A 136 -18.39 -11.37 -6.82
CA THR A 136 -17.73 -10.76 -5.66
C THR A 136 -16.54 -9.88 -6.05
N ARG A 137 -16.05 -9.95 -7.30
CA ARG A 137 -14.96 -9.12 -7.82
C ARG A 137 -15.56 -7.92 -8.56
N ARG A 138 -15.43 -6.73 -7.98
CA ARG A 138 -16.09 -5.50 -8.45
C ARG A 138 -15.09 -4.37 -8.74
N PRO A 139 -14.12 -4.57 -9.64
CA PRO A 139 -13.08 -3.57 -9.92
C PRO A 139 -13.64 -2.24 -10.41
N HIS A 140 -14.75 -2.27 -11.16
CA HIS A 140 -15.45 -1.08 -11.66
C HIS A 140 -15.97 -0.14 -10.56
N LEU A 141 -15.98 -0.56 -9.30
CA LEU A 141 -16.31 0.29 -8.16
C LEU A 141 -15.11 1.08 -7.61
N GLY A 142 -13.90 0.83 -8.13
CA GLY A 142 -12.68 1.50 -7.73
C GLY A 142 -11.97 0.87 -6.54
N SER A 143 -10.92 1.55 -6.07
CA SER A 143 -10.02 1.08 -5.00
C SER A 143 -10.44 1.58 -3.63
N GLY A 144 -9.87 0.97 -2.58
CA GLY A 144 -10.00 1.39 -1.18
C GLY A 144 -10.96 0.57 -0.33
N GLY A 145 -11.78 -0.31 -0.94
CA GLY A 145 -12.69 -1.19 -0.19
C GLY A 145 -11.97 -2.30 0.57
N LEU A 146 -12.62 -2.84 1.61
CA LEU A 146 -12.15 -3.98 2.42
C LEU A 146 -12.54 -5.29 1.72
N PHE A 147 -11.90 -5.58 0.58
CA PHE A 147 -12.33 -6.59 -0.39
C PHE A 147 -12.53 -7.99 0.19
N ASN A 148 -11.74 -8.39 1.17
CA ASN A 148 -11.79 -9.73 1.77
C ASN A 148 -12.83 -9.88 2.89
N ASN A 149 -13.54 -8.82 3.24
CA ASN A 149 -14.72 -8.91 4.09
C ASN A 149 -15.83 -9.72 3.41
N THR A 150 -16.78 -10.18 4.19
CA THR A 150 -17.98 -10.83 3.69
C THR A 150 -18.66 -9.96 2.63
N PRO A 151 -19.05 -10.51 1.48
CA PRO A 151 -19.74 -9.74 0.43
C PRO A 151 -20.94 -8.99 0.97
N ASP A 152 -21.14 -7.78 0.45
CA ASP A 152 -22.25 -6.88 0.78
C ASP A 152 -22.27 -6.35 2.22
N THR A 153 -21.19 -6.54 3.00
CA THR A 153 -21.02 -5.88 4.29
C THR A 153 -20.53 -4.43 4.12
N PRO A 154 -20.81 -3.53 5.07
CA PRO A 154 -20.34 -2.14 5.02
C PRO A 154 -18.82 -2.03 4.81
N GLY A 155 -18.41 -1.17 3.89
CA GLY A 155 -17.01 -0.91 3.58
C GLY A 155 -16.30 -2.00 2.77
N ARG A 156 -16.97 -3.10 2.44
CA ARG A 156 -16.41 -4.14 1.56
C ARG A 156 -16.10 -3.60 0.18
N ASP A 157 -16.98 -2.81 -0.39
CA ASP A 157 -16.74 -2.02 -1.58
C ASP A 157 -16.60 -0.53 -1.19
N PRO A 158 -15.83 0.28 -1.93
CA PRO A 158 -15.71 1.71 -1.64
C PRO A 158 -17.02 2.43 -1.91
N SER A 159 -17.31 3.46 -1.12
CA SER A 159 -18.55 4.26 -1.24
C SER A 159 -18.58 5.15 -2.48
N VAL A 160 -17.41 5.43 -3.06
CA VAL A 160 -17.25 6.30 -4.23
C VAL A 160 -15.95 5.94 -4.96
N ILE A 161 -15.96 6.05 -6.30
CA ILE A 161 -14.73 5.94 -7.10
C ILE A 161 -13.90 7.21 -6.86
N ALA A 162 -12.68 7.01 -6.38
CA ALA A 162 -11.76 8.10 -6.06
C ALA A 162 -10.39 7.97 -6.75
N ASP A 163 -10.20 6.92 -7.52
CA ASP A 163 -8.96 6.62 -8.23
C ASP A 163 -8.64 7.68 -9.29
N LYS A 164 -7.38 8.06 -9.39
CA LYS A 164 -6.84 8.84 -10.52
C LYS A 164 -6.56 7.93 -11.71
N ASP A 165 -6.05 8.49 -12.78
CA ASP A 165 -5.67 7.75 -13.97
C ASP A 165 -4.34 7.00 -13.79
N PHE A 166 -4.09 6.00 -14.65
CA PHE A 166 -2.84 5.24 -14.60
C PHE A 166 -1.63 6.17 -14.80
N GLY A 167 -0.56 5.88 -14.09
CA GLY A 167 0.64 6.72 -14.09
C GLY A 167 0.58 7.92 -13.18
N GLU A 168 -0.58 8.27 -12.63
CA GLU A 168 -0.71 9.30 -11.59
C GLU A 168 -0.54 8.70 -10.20
N TRP A 169 -0.06 9.52 -9.25
CA TRP A 169 0.06 9.13 -7.86
C TRP A 169 -1.28 9.24 -7.15
N ASN A 170 -1.78 8.12 -6.65
CA ASN A 170 -2.91 8.03 -5.74
C ASN A 170 -2.40 8.07 -4.30
N SER A 171 -3.11 8.71 -3.41
CA SER A 171 -2.78 8.79 -1.99
C SER A 171 -3.83 8.08 -1.14
N PHE A 172 -3.39 7.17 -0.28
CA PHE A 172 -4.19 6.63 0.79
C PHE A 172 -3.84 7.29 2.13
N ARG A 173 -4.87 7.56 2.90
CA ARG A 173 -4.83 7.72 4.34
C ARG A 173 -5.68 6.63 4.94
N ILE A 174 -5.08 5.77 5.75
CA ILE A 174 -5.75 4.64 6.38
C ILE A 174 -5.66 4.84 7.88
N ARG A 175 -6.80 4.80 8.57
CA ARG A 175 -6.83 4.76 10.04
C ARG A 175 -7.42 3.44 10.46
N GLN A 176 -6.73 2.74 11.38
CA GLN A 176 -7.22 1.50 11.94
C GLN A 176 -7.10 1.50 13.46
N ILE A 177 -8.23 1.29 14.15
CA ILE A 177 -8.35 1.20 15.60
C ILE A 177 -9.10 -0.08 15.93
N GLY A 178 -8.43 -1.03 16.58
CA GLY A 178 -8.93 -2.39 16.62
C GLY A 178 -9.18 -2.90 15.21
N ALA A 179 -10.38 -3.45 14.95
CA ALA A 179 -10.81 -3.84 13.61
C ALA A 179 -11.40 -2.69 12.79
N ARG A 180 -11.78 -1.56 13.44
CA ARG A 180 -12.43 -0.44 12.76
C ARG A 180 -11.44 0.25 11.83
N THR A 181 -11.83 0.38 10.56
CA THR A 181 -10.96 0.86 9.50
C THR A 181 -11.65 1.98 8.72
N TRP A 182 -10.98 3.13 8.64
CA TRP A 182 -11.35 4.26 7.79
C TRP A 182 -10.33 4.35 6.67
N VAL A 183 -10.81 4.53 5.45
CA VAL A 183 -9.94 4.67 4.27
C VAL A 183 -10.35 5.92 3.52
N TRP A 184 -9.38 6.81 3.33
CA TRP A 184 -9.47 7.91 2.39
C TRP A 184 -8.57 7.60 1.19
N LEU A 185 -9.12 7.77 0.01
CA LEU A 185 -8.37 7.69 -1.26
C LEU A 185 -8.50 9.05 -1.96
N ASN A 186 -7.37 9.70 -2.22
CA ASN A 186 -7.32 11.03 -2.82
C ASN A 186 -8.27 12.02 -2.09
N ASP A 187 -8.16 12.07 -0.77
CA ASP A 187 -8.95 12.88 0.17
C ASP A 187 -10.45 12.55 0.26
N LYS A 188 -10.94 11.57 -0.49
CA LYS A 188 -12.33 11.11 -0.38
C LYS A 188 -12.43 9.93 0.58
N LEU A 189 -13.33 10.03 1.55
CA LEU A 189 -13.64 8.93 2.48
C LEU A 189 -14.38 7.82 1.72
N VAL A 190 -13.71 6.71 1.47
CA VAL A 190 -14.25 5.58 0.72
C VAL A 190 -14.71 4.42 1.61
N VAL A 191 -14.17 4.33 2.84
CA VAL A 191 -14.63 3.42 3.90
C VAL A 191 -14.72 4.22 5.19
N ASP A 192 -15.90 4.24 5.83
CA ASP A 192 -16.17 4.98 7.06
C ASP A 192 -16.31 4.05 8.27
N GLY A 193 -15.16 3.76 8.91
CA GLY A 193 -15.10 3.02 10.16
C GLY A 193 -15.69 1.61 10.12
N ALA A 194 -15.67 0.95 8.97
CA ALA A 194 -16.12 -0.42 8.84
C ALA A 194 -15.14 -1.40 9.52
N PRO A 195 -15.62 -2.46 10.17
CA PRO A 195 -14.74 -3.48 10.74
C PRO A 195 -14.08 -4.29 9.64
N MET A 196 -12.75 -4.44 9.69
CA MET A 196 -12.02 -5.41 8.87
C MET A 196 -12.14 -6.79 9.52
N GLU A 197 -12.57 -7.80 8.75
CA GLU A 197 -12.70 -9.17 9.23
C GLU A 197 -11.35 -9.88 9.24
N ASN A 198 -11.17 -10.84 10.17
CA ASN A 198 -10.04 -11.75 10.12
C ASN A 198 -10.26 -12.76 8.98
N PHE A 199 -9.67 -12.49 7.83
CA PHE A 199 -9.84 -13.30 6.61
C PHE A 199 -9.41 -14.76 6.78
N TYR A 200 -8.35 -15.02 7.54
CA TYR A 200 -7.81 -16.38 7.69
C TYR A 200 -8.61 -17.24 8.65
N ASP A 201 -9.29 -16.62 9.62
CA ASP A 201 -10.18 -17.30 10.56
C ASP A 201 -11.24 -16.31 11.07
N LYS A 202 -12.38 -16.30 10.40
CA LYS A 202 -13.49 -15.38 10.73
C LYS A 202 -14.13 -15.64 12.10
N THR A 203 -13.79 -16.75 12.76
CA THR A 203 -14.24 -17.04 14.13
C THR A 203 -13.37 -16.35 15.19
N LYS A 204 -12.22 -15.86 14.80
CA LYS A 204 -11.28 -15.13 15.67
C LYS A 204 -11.39 -13.62 15.49
N PRO A 205 -11.08 -12.86 16.55
CA PRO A 205 -11.01 -11.41 16.43
C PRO A 205 -9.91 -11.00 15.43
N PHE A 206 -10.02 -9.78 14.93
CA PHE A 206 -8.96 -9.17 14.14
C PHE A 206 -7.68 -9.06 15.00
N PRO A 207 -6.48 -9.33 14.46
CA PRO A 207 -5.23 -9.31 15.22
C PRO A 207 -4.97 -7.97 15.90
N ALA A 208 -4.48 -7.99 17.15
CA ALA A 208 -4.16 -6.78 17.90
C ALA A 208 -2.94 -6.04 17.31
N LYS A 209 -1.97 -6.79 16.79
CA LYS A 209 -0.77 -6.30 16.10
C LYS A 209 -0.41 -7.20 14.93
N GLY A 210 0.35 -6.66 13.99
CA GLY A 210 0.92 -7.39 12.88
C GLY A 210 1.56 -6.47 11.85
N PRO A 211 2.22 -7.03 10.84
CA PRO A 211 2.92 -6.26 9.82
C PRO A 211 1.96 -5.54 8.86
N ILE A 212 2.47 -4.48 8.23
CA ILE A 212 1.90 -3.94 6.99
C ILE A 212 2.49 -4.74 5.85
N MET A 213 1.62 -5.12 4.86
CA MET A 213 2.09 -5.84 3.68
C MET A 213 1.55 -5.15 2.42
N LEU A 214 2.40 -5.05 1.41
CA LEU A 214 2.06 -4.52 0.09
C LEU A 214 1.98 -5.68 -0.89
N GLN A 215 0.79 -5.90 -1.44
CA GLN A 215 0.51 -7.09 -2.25
C GLN A 215 1.15 -6.99 -3.63
N THR A 216 1.70 -8.10 -4.08
CA THR A 216 2.06 -8.39 -5.47
C THR A 216 0.97 -9.25 -6.10
N HIS A 217 0.32 -8.76 -7.17
CA HIS A 217 -0.73 -9.54 -7.85
C HIS A 217 -0.87 -9.18 -9.34
N GLY A 218 0.25 -8.97 -10.01
CA GLY A 218 0.33 -8.63 -11.44
C GLY A 218 0.34 -7.13 -11.74
N GLY A 219 1.17 -6.77 -12.71
CA GLY A 219 1.44 -5.39 -13.10
C GLY A 219 2.43 -4.67 -12.17
N GLU A 220 3.25 -3.79 -12.74
CA GLU A 220 4.15 -2.95 -11.95
C GLU A 220 3.34 -2.06 -11.02
N ILE A 221 3.80 -1.96 -9.77
CA ILE A 221 3.28 -1.00 -8.81
C ILE A 221 4.44 -0.30 -8.09
N ARG A 222 4.28 1.00 -7.89
CA ARG A 222 5.26 1.86 -7.22
C ARG A 222 4.63 2.51 -6.01
N TRP A 223 5.41 2.60 -4.94
CA TRP A 223 4.98 3.13 -3.66
C TRP A 223 5.96 4.19 -3.18
N ARG A 224 5.45 5.24 -2.53
CA ARG A 224 6.28 6.25 -1.87
C ARG A 224 5.55 6.87 -0.68
N ASN A 225 6.25 7.66 0.12
CA ASN A 225 5.67 8.39 1.25
C ASN A 225 4.94 7.48 2.23
N LEU A 226 5.62 6.37 2.62
CA LEU A 226 5.10 5.39 3.56
C LEU A 226 5.34 5.87 4.98
N PHE A 227 4.33 6.47 5.60
CA PHE A 227 4.43 7.09 6.91
C PHE A 227 3.40 6.54 7.88
N VAL A 228 3.83 6.18 9.08
CA VAL A 228 2.97 5.63 10.14
C VAL A 228 3.00 6.54 11.36
N ARG A 229 1.84 6.73 11.95
CA ARG A 229 1.66 7.32 13.28
C ARG A 229 0.89 6.34 14.16
N GLU A 230 1.42 6.00 15.31
CA GLU A 230 0.71 5.19 16.29
C GLU A 230 -0.39 5.99 16.97
N ILE A 231 -1.54 5.36 17.19
CA ILE A 231 -2.69 5.95 17.89
C ILE A 231 -2.71 5.38 19.30
N GLY A 232 -2.57 6.27 20.29
CA GLY A 232 -2.64 5.87 21.69
C GLY A 232 -4.07 5.49 22.14
N ALA A 233 -4.18 4.72 23.21
CA ALA A 233 -5.47 4.20 23.68
C ALA A 233 -6.50 5.30 23.96
N GLU A 234 -6.10 6.44 24.54
CA GLU A 234 -7.02 7.56 24.83
C GLU A 234 -7.52 8.24 23.55
N GLU A 235 -6.63 8.48 22.58
CA GLU A 235 -6.99 9.01 21.27
C GLU A 235 -7.91 8.05 20.53
N GLY A 236 -7.57 6.75 20.51
CA GLY A 236 -8.37 5.71 19.90
C GLY A 236 -9.78 5.63 20.48
N ALA A 237 -9.92 5.70 21.80
CA ALA A 237 -11.22 5.68 22.46
C ALA A 237 -12.08 6.92 22.09
N LYS A 238 -11.47 8.10 21.97
CA LYS A 238 -12.16 9.33 21.53
C LYS A 238 -12.68 9.18 20.10
N ILE A 239 -11.83 8.68 19.18
CA ILE A 239 -12.21 8.48 17.78
C ILE A 239 -13.36 7.46 17.66
N LEU A 240 -13.30 6.37 18.42
CA LEU A 240 -14.34 5.33 18.41
C LEU A 240 -15.68 5.82 18.95
N ALA A 241 -15.68 6.83 19.82
CA ALA A 241 -16.88 7.44 20.39
C ALA A 241 -17.54 8.47 19.44
N GLU A 242 -16.83 8.94 18.41
CA GLU A 242 -17.41 9.85 17.42
C GLU A 242 -18.50 9.12 16.61
N PRO A 243 -19.70 9.73 16.45
CA PRO A 243 -20.72 9.14 15.59
C PRO A 243 -20.24 9.11 14.14
N ALA A 244 -20.61 8.06 13.40
CA ALA A 244 -20.37 8.00 11.96
C ALA A 244 -20.94 9.26 11.30
N LYS A 245 -20.15 9.94 10.47
CA LYS A 245 -20.64 11.11 9.72
C LYS A 245 -21.73 10.63 8.76
N LYS A 246 -22.93 11.19 8.95
CA LYS A 246 -24.08 10.94 8.05
C LYS A 246 -23.84 11.54 6.67
#